data_c796e7ebbdf0ae6c80ca436dc1cf4c71
#
_entry.id   c796e7ebbdf0ae6c80ca436dc1cf4c71
#
_cell.length_a   1.000
_cell.length_b   1.000
_cell.length_c   1.000
_cell.angle_alpha   90.00
_cell.angle_beta   90.00
_cell.angle_gamma   90.00
#
_symmetry.space_group_name_H-M   'P 1'
#
loop_
_entity.id
_entity.type
_entity.pdbx_description
1 polymer ?
#
loop_
_entity_poly.entity_id
_entity_poly.type
_entity_poly.pdbx_seq_one_letter_code
_entity_poly.pdbx_strand_id
1 'polypeptide(L)'
;MILDKPFKTFLEQVEILDTRMKTDEDTIYYLMRNNYYSIVNFYKDPFLIFRRREIYRDGTHFNDLKSLYEFDRNLRNLFFNYLTQIERFFKTMIAYHFSEHYGINNLETYLDENNYFKRKKTKQTITDIITALQNIKNNNKLPIISHYNRTEKDNIPFWIVIHFLTFGELSKLFSVLFNDVKSKIVICCQDLFKIEYGTYLTIDGLFIGSFLKTCSRFRNAAGHNERFYNYTVKESLNLSNTSGITSNNKKLFSIYEGLKFFLPKKEYEKLTEDLKVLIINLEKDLNTNWESKGNRNNPLPINDILKLMDFPNDWHK
;
A
#
# COMPACT_ATOMS: atom_id res chain seq x y z
N MET A 1 -33.73 -18.31 18.82
CA MET A 1 -33.14 -17.52 17.72
C MET A 1 -32.10 -18.39 17.08
N ILE A 2 -32.33 -18.90 15.86
CA ILE A 2 -31.32 -19.68 15.11
C ILE A 2 -30.28 -18.68 14.64
N LEU A 3 -29.01 -18.86 15.05
CA LEU A 3 -27.90 -18.04 14.57
C LEU A 3 -27.72 -18.28 13.08
N ASP A 4 -27.72 -17.22 12.26
CA ASP A 4 -27.51 -17.30 10.81
C ASP A 4 -26.16 -17.96 10.44
N LYS A 5 -25.19 -17.95 11.35
CA LYS A 5 -23.83 -18.51 11.19
C LYS A 5 -23.39 -19.18 12.49
N PRO A 6 -23.86 -20.42 12.77
CA PRO A 6 -23.42 -21.15 13.95
C PRO A 6 -21.94 -21.53 13.85
N PHE A 7 -21.30 -21.76 14.99
CA PHE A 7 -19.95 -22.34 15.06
C PHE A 7 -19.89 -23.65 14.28
N LYS A 8 -18.78 -23.87 13.56
CA LYS A 8 -18.46 -25.09 12.81
C LYS A 8 -17.05 -25.55 13.14
N THR A 9 -16.91 -26.83 13.45
CA THR A 9 -15.60 -27.48 13.62
C THR A 9 -14.81 -27.44 12.31
N PHE A 10 -13.50 -27.67 12.35
CA PHE A 10 -12.70 -27.70 11.12
C PHE A 10 -13.15 -28.80 10.15
N LEU A 11 -13.57 -29.96 10.66
CA LEU A 11 -14.15 -31.04 9.83
C LEU A 11 -15.43 -30.58 9.14
N GLU A 12 -16.39 -30.02 9.87
CA GLU A 12 -17.62 -29.49 9.29
C GLU A 12 -17.36 -28.36 8.28
N GLN A 13 -16.28 -27.56 8.46
CA GLN A 13 -15.89 -26.54 7.49
C GLN A 13 -15.39 -27.18 6.18
N VAL A 14 -14.59 -28.25 6.26
CA VAL A 14 -14.16 -29.03 5.08
C VAL A 14 -15.35 -29.68 4.40
N GLU A 15 -16.27 -30.33 5.13
CA GLU A 15 -17.50 -30.92 4.59
C GLU A 15 -18.32 -29.86 3.82
N ILE A 16 -18.45 -28.65 4.35
CA ILE A 16 -19.14 -27.56 3.64
C ILE A 16 -18.39 -27.18 2.37
N LEU A 17 -17.06 -27.16 2.36
CA LEU A 17 -16.27 -26.87 1.16
C LEU A 17 -16.43 -27.97 0.12
N ASP A 18 -16.45 -29.25 0.50
CA ASP A 18 -16.63 -30.40 -0.39
C ASP A 18 -17.95 -30.36 -1.16
N THR A 19 -18.99 -29.74 -0.60
CA THR A 19 -20.24 -29.51 -1.33
C THR A 19 -20.14 -28.42 -2.41
N ARG A 20 -19.07 -27.65 -2.45
CA ARG A 20 -18.92 -26.44 -3.29
C ARG A 20 -17.73 -26.51 -4.24
N MET A 21 -16.67 -27.18 -3.84
CA MET A 21 -15.40 -27.30 -4.58
C MET A 21 -14.70 -28.59 -4.14
N LYS A 22 -13.64 -28.97 -4.85
CA LYS A 22 -12.80 -30.12 -4.44
C LYS A 22 -11.88 -29.69 -3.30
N THR A 23 -11.73 -30.54 -2.28
CA THR A 23 -10.74 -30.40 -1.20
C THR A 23 -9.77 -31.59 -1.21
N ASP A 24 -8.73 -31.53 -0.38
CA ASP A 24 -7.76 -32.59 -0.15
C ASP A 24 -7.49 -32.75 1.35
N GLU A 25 -6.64 -33.72 1.70
CA GLU A 25 -6.29 -34.01 3.09
C GLU A 25 -5.59 -32.84 3.78
N ASP A 26 -4.88 -31.99 3.03
CA ASP A 26 -4.17 -30.82 3.57
C ASP A 26 -5.11 -29.64 3.86
N THR A 27 -6.31 -29.63 3.30
CA THR A 27 -7.27 -28.53 3.46
C THR A 27 -7.59 -28.25 4.93
N ILE A 28 -7.80 -29.30 5.74
CA ILE A 28 -8.08 -29.15 7.17
C ILE A 28 -6.92 -28.51 7.91
N TYR A 29 -5.69 -28.96 7.66
CA TYR A 29 -4.48 -28.42 8.31
C TYR A 29 -4.22 -26.97 7.94
N TYR A 30 -4.58 -26.61 6.71
CA TYR A 30 -4.47 -25.23 6.25
C TYR A 30 -5.49 -24.31 6.94
N LEU A 31 -6.75 -24.77 7.10
CA LEU A 31 -7.79 -24.05 7.83
C LEU A 31 -7.51 -23.93 9.32
N MET A 32 -6.83 -24.89 9.93
CA MET A 32 -6.41 -24.81 11.34
C MET A 32 -5.39 -23.69 11.58
N ARG A 33 -4.59 -23.34 10.59
CA ARG A 33 -3.56 -22.27 10.67
C ARG A 33 -4.04 -20.92 10.16
N ASN A 34 -5.09 -20.93 9.33
CA ASN A 34 -5.61 -19.75 8.66
C ASN A 34 -7.12 -19.71 8.79
N ASN A 35 -7.67 -18.57 9.16
CA ASN A 35 -9.10 -18.42 9.36
C ASN A 35 -9.87 -18.71 8.06
N TYR A 36 -10.90 -19.58 8.14
CA TYR A 36 -11.79 -19.90 7.02
C TYR A 36 -12.31 -18.65 6.29
N TYR A 37 -12.77 -17.66 7.05
CA TYR A 37 -13.30 -16.42 6.49
C TYR A 37 -12.27 -15.66 5.67
N SER A 38 -11.05 -15.60 6.17
CA SER A 38 -9.95 -14.87 5.51
C SER A 38 -9.52 -15.52 4.20
N ILE A 39 -9.66 -16.85 4.05
CA ILE A 39 -9.29 -17.53 2.82
C ILE A 39 -10.50 -17.63 1.90
N VAL A 40 -11.57 -18.28 2.36
CA VAL A 40 -12.69 -18.60 1.48
C VAL A 40 -13.44 -17.35 1.08
N ASN A 41 -13.88 -16.53 2.06
CA ASN A 41 -14.75 -15.39 1.73
C ASN A 41 -14.00 -14.25 1.04
N PHE A 42 -12.70 -14.08 1.28
CA PHE A 42 -11.92 -13.02 0.63
C PHE A 42 -11.43 -13.39 -0.76
N TYR A 43 -11.22 -14.69 -1.05
CA TYR A 43 -10.55 -15.10 -2.30
C TYR A 43 -11.43 -15.92 -3.25
N LYS A 44 -12.69 -16.23 -2.90
CA LYS A 44 -13.61 -17.00 -3.75
C LYS A 44 -14.08 -16.28 -5.00
N ASP A 45 -14.19 -14.94 -4.98
CA ASP A 45 -14.85 -14.16 -6.01
C ASP A 45 -14.41 -14.46 -7.46
N PRO A 46 -13.10 -14.60 -7.78
CA PRO A 46 -12.65 -14.92 -9.13
C PRO A 46 -13.08 -16.31 -9.62
N PHE A 47 -13.35 -17.23 -8.68
CA PHE A 47 -13.72 -18.62 -8.95
C PHE A 47 -15.22 -18.83 -9.03
N LEU A 48 -16.04 -17.79 -8.87
CA LEU A 48 -17.49 -17.88 -8.91
C LEU A 48 -18.04 -17.54 -10.30
N ILE A 49 -18.95 -18.38 -10.80
CA ILE A 49 -19.79 -18.09 -11.97
C ILE A 49 -20.94 -17.16 -11.55
N PHE A 50 -21.59 -17.46 -10.41
CA PHE A 50 -22.68 -16.66 -9.84
C PHE A 50 -22.37 -16.26 -8.40
N ARG A 51 -22.02 -14.99 -8.19
CA ARG A 51 -21.66 -14.46 -6.86
C ARG A 51 -22.80 -14.56 -5.84
N ARG A 52 -24.04 -14.23 -6.24
CA ARG A 52 -25.20 -14.23 -5.31
C ARG A 52 -25.57 -15.62 -4.78
N ARG A 53 -25.30 -16.69 -5.55
CA ARG A 53 -25.60 -18.08 -5.18
C ARG A 53 -24.36 -18.86 -4.78
N GLU A 54 -23.19 -18.22 -4.78
CA GLU A 54 -21.88 -18.84 -4.51
C GLU A 54 -21.64 -20.12 -5.34
N ILE A 55 -22.00 -20.07 -6.64
CA ILE A 55 -21.75 -21.18 -7.56
C ILE A 55 -20.34 -21.05 -8.10
N TYR A 56 -19.51 -22.01 -7.77
CA TYR A 56 -18.12 -22.08 -8.22
C TYR A 56 -18.03 -22.58 -9.66
N ARG A 57 -16.95 -22.21 -10.34
CA ARG A 57 -16.58 -22.78 -11.65
C ARG A 57 -16.36 -24.29 -11.48
N ASP A 58 -16.79 -25.08 -12.45
CA ASP A 58 -16.56 -26.53 -12.42
C ASP A 58 -15.06 -26.84 -12.30
N GLY A 59 -14.72 -27.82 -11.47
CA GLY A 59 -13.34 -28.19 -11.18
C GLY A 59 -12.58 -27.26 -10.23
N THR A 60 -13.18 -26.20 -9.66
CA THR A 60 -12.52 -25.38 -8.63
C THR A 60 -12.08 -26.25 -7.45
N HIS A 61 -10.88 -26.02 -6.97
CA HIS A 61 -10.28 -26.70 -5.84
C HIS A 61 -9.91 -25.70 -4.75
N PHE A 62 -9.88 -26.13 -3.50
CA PHE A 62 -9.44 -25.29 -2.39
C PHE A 62 -8.01 -24.74 -2.61
N ASN A 63 -7.13 -25.51 -3.27
CA ASN A 63 -5.78 -25.07 -3.61
C ASN A 63 -5.74 -23.85 -4.55
N ASP A 64 -6.80 -23.61 -5.34
CA ASP A 64 -6.87 -22.40 -6.18
C ASP A 64 -7.05 -21.16 -5.31
N LEU A 65 -7.92 -21.24 -4.30
CA LEU A 65 -8.11 -20.16 -3.32
C LEU A 65 -6.85 -19.96 -2.48
N LYS A 66 -6.20 -21.06 -2.07
CA LYS A 66 -4.93 -21.04 -1.32
C LYS A 66 -3.84 -20.35 -2.14
N SER A 67 -3.66 -20.71 -3.41
CA SER A 67 -2.64 -20.09 -4.30
C SER A 67 -2.88 -18.59 -4.43
N LEU A 68 -4.12 -18.15 -4.62
CA LEU A 68 -4.44 -16.73 -4.69
C LEU A 68 -4.21 -16.00 -3.35
N TYR A 69 -4.54 -16.63 -2.22
CA TYR A 69 -4.26 -16.08 -0.89
C TYR A 69 -2.77 -15.93 -0.63
N GLU A 70 -1.96 -16.93 -0.99
CA GLU A 70 -0.50 -16.90 -0.81
C GLU A 70 0.16 -15.87 -1.74
N PHE A 71 -0.31 -15.79 -2.98
CA PHE A 71 0.08 -14.73 -3.90
C PHE A 71 -0.20 -13.34 -3.29
N ASP A 72 -1.41 -13.11 -2.81
CA ASP A 72 -1.79 -11.82 -2.23
C ASP A 72 -0.99 -11.49 -0.97
N ARG A 73 -0.65 -12.49 -0.14
CA ARG A 73 0.25 -12.33 1.02
C ARG A 73 1.64 -11.87 0.57
N ASN A 74 2.20 -12.50 -0.45
CA ASN A 74 3.52 -12.16 -0.98
C ASN A 74 3.51 -10.78 -1.67
N LEU A 75 2.42 -10.46 -2.37
CA LEU A 75 2.19 -9.16 -2.98
C LEU A 75 2.13 -8.04 -1.92
N ARG A 76 1.42 -8.26 -0.81
CA ARG A 76 1.41 -7.34 0.34
C ARG A 76 2.82 -7.08 0.88
N ASN A 77 3.58 -8.13 1.11
CA ASN A 77 4.94 -8.03 1.64
C ASN A 77 5.85 -7.26 0.69
N LEU A 78 5.77 -7.53 -0.61
CA LEU A 78 6.52 -6.84 -1.64
C LEU A 78 6.22 -5.34 -1.62
N PHE A 79 4.95 -4.96 -1.74
CA PHE A 79 4.57 -3.56 -1.76
C PHE A 79 4.77 -2.84 -0.43
N PHE A 80 4.58 -3.51 0.71
CA PHE A 80 4.83 -2.94 2.03
C PHE A 80 6.28 -2.46 2.17
N ASN A 81 7.24 -3.24 1.69
CA ASN A 81 8.65 -2.85 1.70
C ASN A 81 8.89 -1.56 0.92
N TYR A 82 8.40 -1.45 -0.32
CA TYR A 82 8.61 -0.26 -1.13
C TYR A 82 7.80 0.96 -0.64
N LEU A 83 6.59 0.75 -0.14
CA LEU A 83 5.79 1.83 0.45
C LEU A 83 6.43 2.41 1.71
N THR A 84 7.11 1.60 2.53
CA THR A 84 7.89 2.10 3.67
C THR A 84 9.15 2.84 3.24
N GLN A 85 9.76 2.51 2.11
CA GLN A 85 10.85 3.30 1.52
C GLN A 85 10.35 4.69 1.09
N ILE A 86 9.19 4.77 0.42
CA ILE A 86 8.56 6.04 0.05
C ILE A 86 8.25 6.89 1.30
N GLU A 87 7.71 6.28 2.35
CA GLU A 87 7.47 6.98 3.62
C GLU A 87 8.74 7.62 4.16
N ARG A 88 9.85 6.88 4.22
CA ARG A 88 11.15 7.38 4.69
C ARG A 88 11.70 8.48 3.78
N PHE A 89 11.61 8.29 2.47
CA PHE A 89 12.06 9.28 1.49
C PHE A 89 11.36 10.63 1.70
N PHE A 90 10.04 10.64 1.79
CA PHE A 90 9.30 11.89 1.97
C PHE A 90 9.44 12.48 3.37
N LYS A 91 9.66 11.68 4.41
CA LYS A 91 10.06 12.19 5.73
C LYS A 91 11.36 13.01 5.63
N THR A 92 12.35 12.49 4.91
CA THR A 92 13.61 13.18 4.68
C THR A 92 13.41 14.47 3.88
N MET A 93 12.69 14.41 2.75
CA MET A 93 12.46 15.58 1.89
C MET A 93 11.70 16.70 2.62
N ILE A 94 10.65 16.34 3.35
CA ILE A 94 9.85 17.31 4.09
C ILE A 94 10.68 17.93 5.22
N ALA A 95 11.37 17.12 6.01
CA ALA A 95 12.20 17.64 7.10
C ALA A 95 13.30 18.58 6.60
N TYR A 96 13.99 18.19 5.54
CA TYR A 96 15.07 18.99 4.95
C TYR A 96 14.56 20.35 4.46
N HIS A 97 13.58 20.36 3.54
CA HIS A 97 13.12 21.59 2.93
C HIS A 97 12.30 22.48 3.87
N PHE A 98 11.61 21.90 4.84
CA PHE A 98 10.96 22.66 5.89
C PHE A 98 11.97 23.34 6.81
N SER A 99 12.99 22.61 7.27
CA SER A 99 14.04 23.16 8.13
C SER A 99 14.93 24.18 7.41
N GLU A 100 15.23 23.97 6.12
CA GLU A 100 15.92 24.93 5.28
C GLU A 100 15.16 26.26 5.18
N HIS A 101 13.83 26.20 5.13
CA HIS A 101 12.98 27.39 4.97
C HIS A 101 12.72 28.12 6.30
N TYR A 102 12.47 27.39 7.37
CA TYR A 102 12.03 27.94 8.66
C TYR A 102 13.02 27.72 9.81
N GLY A 103 13.93 26.79 9.70
CA GLY A 103 14.68 26.24 10.83
C GLY A 103 16.03 26.89 11.12
N ILE A 104 16.41 28.01 10.44
CA ILE A 104 17.74 28.59 10.55
C ILE A 104 18.08 29.06 11.98
N ASN A 105 17.09 29.60 12.70
CA ASN A 105 17.31 30.20 14.02
C ASN A 105 16.57 29.46 15.16
N ASN A 106 15.68 28.51 14.82
CA ASN A 106 14.90 27.74 15.79
C ASN A 106 14.58 26.35 15.22
N LEU A 107 14.98 25.31 15.91
CA LEU A 107 14.79 23.92 15.47
C LEU A 107 13.33 23.45 15.59
N GLU A 108 12.49 24.12 16.39
CA GLU A 108 11.10 23.72 16.69
C GLU A 108 10.05 24.55 15.92
N THR A 109 10.45 25.20 14.84
CA THR A 109 9.52 25.94 13.96
C THR A 109 8.38 25.09 13.40
N TYR A 110 8.52 23.77 13.44
CA TYR A 110 7.49 22.80 13.07
C TYR A 110 6.28 22.78 14.04
N LEU A 111 6.40 23.40 15.22
CA LEU A 111 5.29 23.57 16.17
C LEU A 111 4.54 24.90 16.00
N ASP A 112 5.05 25.82 15.20
CA ASP A 112 4.39 27.09 14.92
C ASP A 112 3.36 26.93 13.80
N GLU A 113 2.07 27.10 14.14
CA GLU A 113 0.99 27.00 13.17
C GLU A 113 1.07 28.02 12.02
N ASN A 114 1.84 29.13 12.16
CA ASN A 114 2.04 30.11 11.10
C ASN A 114 2.94 29.60 9.97
N ASN A 115 3.70 28.54 10.20
CA ASN A 115 4.53 27.88 9.18
C ASN A 115 3.75 26.89 8.32
N TYR A 116 2.42 26.86 8.45
CA TYR A 116 1.54 26.00 7.67
C TYR A 116 0.47 26.81 6.94
N PHE A 117 0.04 26.31 5.78
CA PHE A 117 -0.92 26.96 4.92
C PHE A 117 -2.35 26.88 5.47
N LYS A 118 -2.80 27.98 6.09
CA LYS A 118 -4.10 28.09 6.75
C LYS A 118 -5.20 28.40 5.76
N ARG A 119 -6.20 27.52 5.69
CA ARG A 119 -7.52 27.75 5.09
C ARG A 119 -8.59 27.20 6.03
N LYS A 120 -9.85 27.60 5.84
CA LYS A 120 -10.96 27.07 6.65
C LYS A 120 -10.97 25.52 6.71
N LYS A 121 -10.65 24.86 5.58
CA LYS A 121 -10.60 23.39 5.45
C LYS A 121 -9.34 22.74 6.03
N THR A 122 -8.24 23.47 6.23
CA THR A 122 -6.96 22.93 6.71
C THR A 122 -6.70 23.18 8.18
N LYS A 123 -7.48 24.05 8.83
CA LYS A 123 -7.25 24.44 10.24
C LYS A 123 -7.20 23.22 11.18
N GLN A 124 -8.18 22.33 11.09
CA GLN A 124 -8.20 21.11 11.91
C GLN A 124 -7.01 20.20 11.61
N THR A 125 -6.64 20.02 10.34
CA THR A 125 -5.49 19.22 9.95
C THR A 125 -4.19 19.78 10.53
N ILE A 126 -3.99 21.11 10.53
CA ILE A 126 -2.82 21.75 11.14
C ILE A 126 -2.79 21.48 12.64
N THR A 127 -3.92 21.68 13.34
CA THR A 127 -4.03 21.37 14.78
C THR A 127 -3.69 19.92 15.08
N ASP A 128 -4.25 18.97 14.29
CA ASP A 128 -3.99 17.52 14.47
C ASP A 128 -2.49 17.19 14.30
N ILE A 129 -1.83 17.76 13.27
CA ILE A 129 -0.40 17.54 13.00
C ILE A 129 0.47 18.13 14.09
N ILE A 130 0.22 19.38 14.52
CA ILE A 130 0.99 20.01 15.62
C ILE A 130 0.83 19.19 16.90
N THR A 131 -0.41 18.76 17.21
CA THR A 131 -0.66 17.91 18.38
C THR A 131 0.11 16.58 18.30
N ALA A 132 0.14 15.94 17.12
CA ALA A 132 0.91 14.71 16.94
C ALA A 132 2.41 14.95 17.15
N LEU A 133 2.96 16.04 16.59
CA LEU A 133 4.38 16.42 16.75
C LEU A 133 4.72 16.76 18.21
N GLN A 134 3.85 17.47 18.93
CA GLN A 134 3.99 17.75 20.36
C GLN A 134 3.99 16.46 21.21
N ASN A 135 3.07 15.54 20.90
CA ASN A 135 2.98 14.25 21.60
C ASN A 135 4.24 13.43 21.40
N ILE A 136 4.83 13.43 20.18
CA ILE A 136 6.11 12.78 19.90
C ILE A 136 7.24 13.45 20.68
N LYS A 137 7.34 14.79 20.62
CA LYS A 137 8.35 15.57 21.34
C LYS A 137 8.35 15.30 22.84
N ASN A 138 7.17 15.13 23.42
CA ASN A 138 6.98 14.92 24.86
C ASN A 138 7.07 13.43 25.26
N ASN A 139 7.28 12.52 24.31
CA ASN A 139 7.29 11.08 24.59
C ASN A 139 8.68 10.58 25.03
N ASN A 140 8.98 10.73 26.31
CA ASN A 140 10.24 10.26 26.92
C ASN A 140 10.43 8.72 26.91
N LYS A 141 9.44 7.94 26.46
CA LYS A 141 9.62 6.51 26.21
C LYS A 141 10.44 6.23 24.94
N LEU A 142 10.54 7.22 24.04
CA LEU A 142 11.39 7.14 22.85
C LEU A 142 12.84 7.51 23.25
N PRO A 143 13.83 6.60 23.14
CA PRO A 143 15.17 6.82 23.65
C PRO A 143 15.84 8.08 23.08
N ILE A 144 15.67 8.34 21.77
CA ILE A 144 16.25 9.53 21.13
C ILE A 144 15.59 10.81 21.63
N ILE A 145 14.29 10.84 21.83
CA ILE A 145 13.55 11.98 22.37
C ILE A 145 13.98 12.24 23.82
N SER A 146 14.05 11.18 24.64
CA SER A 146 14.54 11.27 26.00
C SER A 146 15.97 11.79 26.09
N HIS A 147 16.84 11.42 25.13
CA HIS A 147 18.21 11.95 25.05
C HIS A 147 18.19 13.46 24.79
N TYR A 148 17.47 13.94 23.76
CA TYR A 148 17.37 15.36 23.44
C TYR A 148 16.78 16.17 24.60
N ASN A 149 15.68 15.72 25.22
CA ASN A 149 15.07 16.41 26.34
C ASN A 149 16.00 16.59 27.54
N ARG A 150 17.01 15.71 27.71
CA ARG A 150 18.01 15.82 28.78
C ARG A 150 19.20 16.69 28.43
N THR A 151 19.63 16.71 27.14
CA THR A 151 20.90 17.31 26.72
C THR A 151 20.72 18.64 26.01
N GLU A 152 19.65 18.81 25.21
CA GLU A 152 19.47 19.91 24.26
C GLU A 152 18.42 20.94 24.73
N LYS A 153 18.05 20.94 26.02
CA LYS A 153 17.07 21.87 26.61
C LYS A 153 15.74 21.91 25.84
N ASP A 154 15.20 20.74 25.53
CA ASP A 154 13.93 20.55 24.82
C ASP A 154 13.86 21.03 23.35
N ASN A 155 15.00 21.42 22.75
CA ASN A 155 15.04 21.89 21.37
C ASN A 155 15.33 20.72 20.42
N ILE A 156 14.28 19.97 20.02
CA ILE A 156 14.41 18.77 19.21
C ILE A 156 14.26 19.11 17.73
N PRO A 157 15.25 18.79 16.87
CA PRO A 157 15.17 19.06 15.44
C PRO A 157 14.02 18.35 14.75
N PHE A 158 13.41 19.00 13.74
CA PHE A 158 12.30 18.41 12.99
C PHE A 158 12.65 17.08 12.32
N TRP A 159 13.87 16.91 11.80
CA TRP A 159 14.32 15.66 11.20
C TRP A 159 14.40 14.46 12.17
N ILE A 160 14.36 14.73 13.49
CA ILE A 160 14.21 13.67 14.49
C ILE A 160 12.74 13.32 14.72
N VAL A 161 11.91 14.35 14.97
CA VAL A 161 10.50 14.16 15.33
C VAL A 161 9.69 13.55 14.19
N ILE A 162 9.93 13.95 12.95
CA ILE A 162 9.19 13.50 11.76
C ILE A 162 9.27 11.99 11.55
N HIS A 163 10.34 11.33 12.01
CA HIS A 163 10.49 9.87 11.86
C HIS A 163 9.40 9.09 12.58
N PHE A 164 8.81 9.65 13.63
CA PHE A 164 7.78 8.99 14.43
C PHE A 164 6.35 9.27 13.94
N LEU A 165 6.17 10.17 12.97
CA LEU A 165 4.87 10.34 12.32
C LEU A 165 4.51 9.07 11.55
N THR A 166 3.24 8.70 11.63
CA THR A 166 2.68 7.66 10.74
C THR A 166 2.63 8.15 9.29
N PHE A 167 2.55 7.24 8.32
CA PHE A 167 2.42 7.62 6.91
C PHE A 167 1.16 8.49 6.65
N GLY A 168 0.06 8.22 7.37
CA GLY A 168 -1.16 9.04 7.29
C GLY A 168 -0.94 10.47 7.76
N GLU A 169 -0.24 10.67 8.87
CA GLU A 169 0.13 11.98 9.39
C GLU A 169 1.12 12.68 8.45
N LEU A 170 2.10 11.97 7.89
CA LEU A 170 3.02 12.50 6.88
C LEU A 170 2.27 13.05 5.66
N SER A 171 1.29 12.31 5.16
CA SER A 171 0.43 12.76 4.05
C SER A 171 -0.38 14.01 4.39
N LYS A 172 -0.93 14.07 5.60
CA LYS A 172 -1.64 15.26 6.11
C LYS A 172 -0.69 16.45 6.25
N LEU A 173 0.50 16.23 6.80
CA LEU A 173 1.54 17.25 6.95
C LEU A 173 1.89 17.85 5.58
N PHE A 174 2.19 17.02 4.57
CA PHE A 174 2.48 17.50 3.22
C PHE A 174 1.34 18.35 2.66
N SER A 175 0.09 17.98 2.91
CA SER A 175 -1.08 18.70 2.39
C SER A 175 -1.16 20.16 2.89
N VAL A 176 -0.67 20.43 4.08
CA VAL A 176 -0.72 21.75 4.74
C VAL A 176 0.58 22.56 4.63
N LEU A 177 1.63 22.06 3.99
CA LEU A 177 2.83 22.85 3.70
C LEU A 177 2.52 24.02 2.76
N PHE A 178 3.27 25.10 2.88
CA PHE A 178 3.24 26.19 1.88
C PHE A 178 3.78 25.73 0.53
N ASN A 179 3.36 26.42 -0.53
CA ASN A 179 3.76 26.06 -1.89
C ASN A 179 5.27 26.17 -2.12
N ASP A 180 5.94 27.10 -1.44
CA ASP A 180 7.40 27.28 -1.56
C ASP A 180 8.16 26.01 -1.13
N VAL A 181 7.77 25.42 0.01
CA VAL A 181 8.34 24.16 0.49
C VAL A 181 7.97 23.00 -0.45
N LYS A 182 6.69 22.91 -0.88
CA LYS A 182 6.23 21.89 -1.82
C LYS A 182 6.99 21.94 -3.14
N SER A 183 7.21 23.14 -3.69
CA SER A 183 7.89 23.32 -4.96
C SER A 183 9.35 22.87 -4.89
N LYS A 184 10.06 23.13 -3.80
CA LYS A 184 11.42 22.63 -3.57
C LYS A 184 11.44 21.10 -3.55
N ILE A 185 10.48 20.45 -2.87
CA ILE A 185 10.36 19.00 -2.84
C ILE A 185 10.10 18.45 -4.26
N VAL A 186 9.20 19.08 -5.02
CA VAL A 186 8.91 18.71 -6.42
C VAL A 186 10.17 18.77 -7.28
N ILE A 187 10.89 19.88 -7.23
CA ILE A 187 12.14 20.09 -7.99
C ILE A 187 13.16 19.01 -7.63
N CYS A 188 13.36 18.76 -6.33
CA CYS A 188 14.29 17.73 -5.88
C CYS A 188 13.90 16.33 -6.41
N CYS A 189 12.61 15.98 -6.40
CA CYS A 189 12.13 14.70 -6.97
C CYS A 189 12.38 14.63 -8.48
N GLN A 190 12.15 15.73 -9.22
CA GLN A 190 12.40 15.81 -10.66
C GLN A 190 13.90 15.67 -10.99
N ASP A 191 14.76 16.30 -10.21
CA ASP A 191 16.22 16.21 -10.38
C ASP A 191 16.74 14.80 -10.09
N LEU A 192 16.27 14.16 -9.02
CA LEU A 192 16.61 12.77 -8.71
C LEU A 192 16.15 11.83 -9.83
N PHE A 193 14.92 12.00 -10.33
CA PHE A 193 14.43 11.21 -11.46
C PHE A 193 15.28 11.40 -12.72
N LYS A 194 15.66 12.64 -13.03
CA LYS A 194 16.54 12.94 -14.17
C LYS A 194 17.91 12.27 -14.02
N ILE A 195 18.48 12.27 -12.81
CA ILE A 195 19.77 11.60 -12.52
C ILE A 195 19.63 10.08 -12.77
N GLU A 196 18.56 9.47 -12.28
CA GLU A 196 18.35 8.01 -12.36
C GLU A 196 17.96 7.51 -13.76
N TYR A 197 17.11 8.26 -14.47
CA TYR A 197 16.51 7.83 -15.73
C TYR A 197 16.96 8.60 -16.97
N GLY A 198 17.71 9.70 -16.82
CA GLY A 198 18.19 10.52 -17.94
C GLY A 198 17.10 11.33 -18.65
N THR A 199 15.88 11.37 -18.14
CA THR A 199 14.72 12.06 -18.73
C THR A 199 14.02 12.95 -17.71
N TYR A 200 13.23 13.90 -18.21
CA TYR A 200 12.46 14.79 -17.34
C TYR A 200 11.17 14.14 -16.86
N LEU A 201 10.87 14.34 -15.58
CA LEU A 201 9.61 13.95 -14.96
C LEU A 201 8.70 15.18 -14.84
N THR A 202 7.45 15.06 -15.29
CA THR A 202 6.44 16.10 -15.06
C THR A 202 5.52 15.66 -13.92
N ILE A 203 5.68 16.31 -12.76
CA ILE A 203 4.83 16.15 -11.57
C ILE A 203 4.66 17.50 -10.88
N ASP A 204 3.63 17.60 -10.03
CA ASP A 204 3.40 18.77 -9.17
C ASP A 204 3.11 18.38 -7.71
N GLY A 205 2.96 19.38 -6.85
CA GLY A 205 2.63 19.17 -5.43
C GLY A 205 1.26 18.54 -5.20
N LEU A 206 0.30 18.68 -6.14
CA LEU A 206 -1.03 18.06 -6.04
C LEU A 206 -0.93 16.55 -6.29
N PHE A 207 -0.11 16.17 -7.27
CA PHE A 207 0.19 14.76 -7.51
C PHE A 207 0.85 14.13 -6.28
N ILE A 208 1.95 14.72 -5.78
CA ILE A 208 2.68 14.18 -4.61
C ILE A 208 1.73 14.05 -3.42
N GLY A 209 0.91 15.06 -3.12
CA GLY A 209 -0.05 15.01 -2.01
C GLY A 209 -1.06 13.87 -2.13
N SER A 210 -1.63 13.67 -3.32
CA SER A 210 -2.56 12.57 -3.60
C SER A 210 -1.87 11.21 -3.58
N PHE A 211 -0.63 11.12 -4.08
CA PHE A 211 0.17 9.90 -4.08
C PHE A 211 0.51 9.45 -2.66
N LEU A 212 1.01 10.35 -1.81
CA LEU A 212 1.28 10.04 -0.39
C LEU A 212 0.03 9.54 0.33
N LYS A 213 -1.12 10.18 0.09
CA LYS A 213 -2.40 9.77 0.68
C LYS A 213 -2.79 8.35 0.23
N THR A 214 -2.64 8.05 -1.05
CA THR A 214 -2.95 6.74 -1.63
C THR A 214 -1.97 5.67 -1.14
N CYS A 215 -0.66 5.95 -1.15
CA CYS A 215 0.37 5.07 -0.60
C CYS A 215 0.12 4.72 0.88
N SER A 216 -0.28 5.71 1.69
CA SER A 216 -0.64 5.47 3.09
C SER A 216 -1.80 4.48 3.24
N ARG A 217 -2.82 4.53 2.36
CA ARG A 217 -3.94 3.58 2.36
C ARG A 217 -3.49 2.16 1.98
N PHE A 218 -2.71 2.04 0.90
CA PHE A 218 -2.17 0.74 0.48
C PHE A 218 -1.22 0.15 1.53
N ARG A 219 -0.36 0.96 2.15
CA ARG A 219 0.53 0.47 3.21
C ARG A 219 -0.26 -0.03 4.43
N ASN A 220 -1.33 0.67 4.80
CA ASN A 220 -2.19 0.22 5.90
C ASN A 220 -2.93 -1.07 5.54
N ALA A 221 -3.49 -1.19 4.34
CA ALA A 221 -4.11 -2.44 3.86
C ALA A 221 -3.12 -3.61 3.89
N ALA A 222 -1.87 -3.38 3.44
CA ALA A 222 -0.82 -4.39 3.50
C ALA A 222 -0.47 -4.78 4.96
N GLY A 223 -0.34 -3.80 5.86
CA GLY A 223 0.01 -4.03 7.27
C GLY A 223 -1.10 -4.69 8.10
N HIS A 224 -2.36 -4.53 7.70
CA HIS A 224 -3.52 -5.12 8.40
C HIS A 224 -4.04 -6.41 7.77
N ASN A 225 -3.28 -7.03 6.86
CA ASN A 225 -3.66 -8.27 6.16
C ASN A 225 -5.00 -8.17 5.42
N GLU A 226 -5.36 -6.99 4.92
CA GLU A 226 -6.52 -6.84 4.06
C GLU A 226 -6.26 -7.49 2.70
N ARG A 227 -7.34 -7.85 1.97
CA ARG A 227 -7.24 -8.34 0.61
C ARG A 227 -6.66 -7.25 -0.29
N PHE A 228 -5.47 -7.48 -0.83
CA PHE A 228 -4.65 -6.44 -1.43
C PHE A 228 -4.74 -6.41 -2.97
N TYR A 229 -4.75 -7.58 -3.63
CA TYR A 229 -4.75 -7.67 -5.09
C TYR A 229 -5.91 -6.95 -5.77
N ASN A 230 -7.05 -6.79 -5.11
CA ASN A 230 -8.17 -6.02 -5.65
C ASN A 230 -8.56 -4.83 -4.76
N TYR A 231 -7.64 -4.39 -3.91
CA TYR A 231 -7.86 -3.21 -3.07
C TYR A 231 -8.10 -1.96 -3.93
N THR A 232 -9.05 -1.15 -3.51
CA THR A 232 -9.43 0.07 -4.24
C THR A 232 -9.57 1.21 -3.24
N VAL A 233 -8.89 2.32 -3.49
CA VAL A 233 -9.01 3.53 -2.67
C VAL A 233 -10.21 4.36 -3.11
N LYS A 234 -10.75 5.17 -2.19
CA LYS A 234 -11.88 6.06 -2.49
C LYS A 234 -11.45 7.23 -3.37
N GLU A 235 -10.32 7.85 -3.03
CA GLU A 235 -9.78 8.99 -3.74
C GLU A 235 -8.80 8.55 -4.84
N SER A 236 -8.82 9.26 -5.95
CA SER A 236 -7.89 9.05 -7.07
C SER A 236 -6.64 9.91 -6.94
N LEU A 237 -5.57 9.51 -7.63
CA LEU A 237 -4.40 10.35 -7.84
C LEU A 237 -4.79 11.61 -8.62
N ASN A 238 -4.19 12.73 -8.29
CA ASN A 238 -4.33 13.95 -9.09
C ASN A 238 -3.30 13.91 -10.23
N LEU A 239 -3.77 13.69 -11.44
CA LEU A 239 -2.94 13.56 -12.65
C LEU A 239 -2.97 14.79 -13.54
N SER A 240 -3.50 15.93 -13.08
CA SER A 240 -3.74 17.13 -13.91
C SER A 240 -2.47 17.64 -14.59
N ASN A 241 -1.31 17.53 -13.90
CA ASN A 241 -0.01 17.98 -14.39
C ASN A 241 1.04 16.87 -14.25
N THR A 242 0.66 15.63 -14.56
CA THR A 242 1.55 14.47 -14.38
C THR A 242 1.56 13.66 -15.66
N SER A 243 2.76 13.31 -16.12
CA SER A 243 2.99 12.38 -17.22
C SER A 243 3.50 11.02 -16.69
N GLY A 244 3.27 9.95 -17.46
CA GLY A 244 3.83 8.62 -17.16
C GLY A 244 3.01 7.75 -16.24
N ILE A 245 1.78 8.15 -15.86
CA ILE A 245 0.77 7.27 -15.25
C ILE A 245 -0.36 7.09 -16.27
N THR A 246 -0.61 5.83 -16.62
CA THR A 246 -1.57 5.45 -17.67
C THR A 246 -2.83 4.82 -17.11
N SER A 247 -2.79 4.37 -15.85
CA SER A 247 -3.84 3.63 -15.18
C SER A 247 -4.98 4.49 -14.63
N ASN A 248 -6.10 3.86 -14.37
CA ASN A 248 -7.25 4.48 -13.72
C ASN A 248 -7.06 4.53 -12.18
N ASN A 249 -6.05 5.18 -11.76
CA ASN A 249 -5.66 5.89 -10.53
C ASN A 249 -6.29 5.54 -9.15
N LYS A 250 -6.91 4.37 -8.96
CA LYS A 250 -7.48 3.94 -7.66
C LYS A 250 -7.03 2.57 -7.21
N LYS A 251 -6.26 1.87 -8.05
CA LYS A 251 -5.83 0.50 -7.82
C LYS A 251 -4.32 0.37 -7.78
N LEU A 252 -3.85 -0.85 -7.55
CA LEU A 252 -2.45 -1.14 -7.30
C LEU A 252 -1.52 -0.72 -8.43
N PHE A 253 -1.96 -0.84 -9.69
CA PHE A 253 -1.12 -0.47 -10.84
C PHE A 253 -0.73 1.01 -10.82
N SER A 254 -1.62 1.91 -10.43
CA SER A 254 -1.28 3.34 -10.32
C SER A 254 -0.21 3.62 -9.25
N ILE A 255 -0.18 2.82 -8.18
CA ILE A 255 0.89 2.90 -7.19
C ILE A 255 2.19 2.37 -7.76
N TYR A 256 2.15 1.22 -8.45
CA TYR A 256 3.33 0.65 -9.12
C TYR A 256 3.96 1.66 -10.10
N GLU A 257 3.17 2.29 -10.99
CA GLU A 257 3.67 3.33 -11.89
C GLU A 257 4.26 4.53 -11.14
N GLY A 258 3.57 5.02 -10.12
CA GLY A 258 4.02 6.17 -9.32
C GLY A 258 5.29 5.90 -8.49
N LEU A 259 5.52 4.65 -8.07
CA LEU A 259 6.75 4.27 -7.38
C LEU A 259 8.01 4.52 -8.21
N LYS A 260 7.92 4.41 -9.55
CA LYS A 260 8.99 4.73 -10.49
C LYS A 260 9.54 6.15 -10.32
N PHE A 261 8.69 7.09 -9.93
CA PHE A 261 9.07 8.49 -9.83
C PHE A 261 9.96 8.81 -8.62
N PHE A 262 9.94 7.94 -7.61
CA PHE A 262 10.56 8.21 -6.31
C PHE A 262 11.55 7.15 -5.84
N LEU A 263 11.53 5.96 -6.47
CA LEU A 263 12.50 4.91 -6.18
C LEU A 263 13.75 5.06 -7.06
N PRO A 264 14.95 4.71 -6.54
CA PRO A 264 16.11 4.51 -7.38
C PRO A 264 15.80 3.51 -8.50
N LYS A 265 16.36 3.72 -9.69
CA LYS A 265 16.10 2.89 -10.87
C LYS A 265 16.28 1.40 -10.60
N LYS A 266 17.38 1.01 -9.93
CA LYS A 266 17.66 -0.38 -9.56
C LYS A 266 16.61 -0.99 -8.64
N GLU A 267 16.08 -0.22 -7.70
CA GLU A 267 15.03 -0.68 -6.78
C GLU A 267 13.70 -0.87 -7.52
N TYR A 268 13.37 0.02 -8.45
CA TYR A 268 12.17 -0.12 -9.29
C TYR A 268 12.27 -1.30 -10.25
N GLU A 269 13.43 -1.52 -10.88
CA GLU A 269 13.69 -2.70 -11.72
C GLU A 269 13.55 -4.00 -10.93
N LYS A 270 14.07 -4.02 -9.69
CA LYS A 270 13.92 -5.16 -8.78
C LYS A 270 12.45 -5.40 -8.39
N LEU A 271 11.70 -4.34 -8.03
CA LEU A 271 10.26 -4.45 -7.79
C LEU A 271 9.54 -5.09 -8.98
N THR A 272 9.88 -4.64 -10.19
CA THR A 272 9.28 -5.15 -11.43
C THR A 272 9.56 -6.64 -11.62
N GLU A 273 10.81 -7.07 -11.41
CA GLU A 273 11.20 -8.48 -11.56
C GLU A 273 10.55 -9.35 -10.47
N ASP A 274 10.59 -8.94 -9.21
CA ASP A 274 9.96 -9.66 -8.11
C ASP A 274 8.44 -9.82 -8.34
N LEU A 275 7.78 -8.77 -8.85
CA LEU A 275 6.36 -8.82 -9.18
C LEU A 275 6.05 -9.76 -10.36
N LYS A 276 6.90 -9.78 -11.40
CA LYS A 276 6.80 -10.74 -12.51
C LYS A 276 6.86 -12.17 -12.00
N VAL A 277 7.85 -12.46 -11.15
CA VAL A 277 8.02 -13.80 -10.56
C VAL A 277 6.78 -14.23 -9.78
N LEU A 278 6.21 -13.34 -8.98
CA LEU A 278 4.98 -13.63 -8.22
C LEU A 278 3.80 -13.96 -9.15
N ILE A 279 3.61 -13.20 -10.24
CA ILE A 279 2.52 -13.41 -11.20
C ILE A 279 2.71 -14.72 -11.96
N ILE A 280 3.93 -15.01 -12.43
CA ILE A 280 4.26 -16.27 -13.13
C ILE A 280 4.03 -17.47 -12.23
N ASN A 281 4.41 -17.39 -10.95
CA ASN A 281 4.20 -18.48 -10.00
C ASN A 281 2.70 -18.70 -9.74
N LEU A 282 1.91 -17.64 -9.59
CA LEU A 282 0.44 -17.79 -9.45
C LEU A 282 -0.17 -18.45 -10.68
N GLU A 283 0.21 -18.02 -11.90
CA GLU A 283 -0.27 -18.61 -13.15
C GLU A 283 0.06 -20.09 -13.24
N LYS A 284 1.29 -20.46 -12.90
CA LYS A 284 1.75 -21.86 -12.86
C LYS A 284 0.94 -22.67 -11.86
N ASP A 285 0.74 -22.17 -10.63
CA ASP A 285 0.01 -22.88 -9.59
C ASP A 285 -1.44 -23.10 -9.98
N LEU A 286 -2.13 -22.08 -10.52
CA LEU A 286 -3.48 -22.18 -11.01
C LEU A 286 -3.60 -23.22 -12.15
N ASN A 287 -2.70 -23.18 -13.13
CA ASN A 287 -2.69 -24.13 -14.24
C ASN A 287 -2.44 -25.57 -13.75
N THR A 288 -1.47 -25.77 -12.85
CA THR A 288 -1.16 -27.08 -12.27
C THR A 288 -2.37 -27.64 -11.50
N ASN A 289 -3.04 -26.82 -10.73
CA ASN A 289 -4.24 -27.21 -10.00
C ASN A 289 -5.36 -27.68 -10.94
N TRP A 290 -5.55 -27.05 -12.09
CA TRP A 290 -6.58 -27.39 -13.05
C TRP A 290 -6.23 -28.62 -13.90
N GLU A 291 -4.97 -28.76 -14.34
CA GLU A 291 -4.50 -29.92 -15.11
C GLU A 291 -4.59 -31.23 -14.31
N SER A 292 -4.22 -31.20 -13.04
CA SER A 292 -4.27 -32.37 -12.15
C SER A 292 -5.67 -32.95 -11.98
N LYS A 293 -6.70 -32.19 -12.33
CA LYS A 293 -8.12 -32.56 -12.20
C LYS A 293 -8.78 -33.03 -13.50
N GLY A 294 -8.00 -33.12 -14.59
CA GLY A 294 -8.53 -33.52 -15.90
C GLY A 294 -9.44 -32.47 -16.56
N ASN A 295 -9.51 -31.28 -16.02
CA ASN A 295 -10.40 -30.21 -16.48
C ASN A 295 -9.59 -29.13 -17.23
N ARG A 296 -9.28 -29.39 -18.51
CA ARG A 296 -8.43 -28.52 -19.34
C ARG A 296 -9.14 -27.28 -19.88
N ASN A 297 -10.45 -27.17 -19.75
CA ASN A 297 -11.23 -26.24 -20.56
C ASN A 297 -11.62 -24.93 -19.88
N ASN A 298 -11.30 -24.70 -18.60
CA ASN A 298 -11.66 -23.44 -17.93
C ASN A 298 -10.74 -23.06 -16.77
N PRO A 299 -9.40 -22.90 -16.97
CA PRO A 299 -8.55 -22.29 -15.95
C PRO A 299 -9.00 -20.85 -15.71
N LEU A 300 -8.84 -20.35 -14.50
CA LEU A 300 -8.94 -18.92 -14.24
C LEU A 300 -7.76 -18.22 -14.93
N PRO A 301 -7.99 -17.43 -16.00
CA PRO A 301 -6.88 -16.78 -16.70
C PRO A 301 -6.21 -15.79 -15.76
N ILE A 302 -4.88 -15.79 -15.72
CA ILE A 302 -4.11 -14.81 -14.93
C ILE A 302 -4.51 -13.36 -15.27
N ASN A 303 -4.90 -13.11 -16.51
CA ASN A 303 -5.37 -11.81 -16.96
C ASN A 303 -6.61 -11.31 -16.22
N ASP A 304 -7.47 -12.19 -15.69
CA ASP A 304 -8.61 -11.76 -14.89
C ASP A 304 -8.16 -11.26 -13.51
N ILE A 305 -7.08 -11.82 -12.95
CA ILE A 305 -6.46 -11.32 -11.71
C ILE A 305 -5.75 -10.00 -11.98
N LEU A 306 -4.99 -9.88 -13.09
CA LEU A 306 -4.32 -8.63 -13.48
C LEU A 306 -5.32 -7.47 -13.65
N LYS A 307 -6.48 -7.70 -14.30
CA LYS A 307 -7.55 -6.71 -14.41
C LYS A 307 -8.09 -6.24 -13.06
N LEU A 308 -8.17 -7.14 -12.06
CA LEU A 308 -8.61 -6.74 -10.71
C LEU A 308 -7.62 -5.80 -10.03
N MET A 309 -6.33 -5.88 -10.36
CA MET A 309 -5.26 -5.00 -9.91
C MET A 309 -5.08 -3.76 -10.81
N ASP A 310 -5.79 -3.70 -11.95
CA ASP A 310 -5.67 -2.70 -13.03
C ASP A 310 -4.37 -2.79 -13.83
N PHE A 311 -3.71 -3.95 -13.84
CA PHE A 311 -2.51 -4.20 -14.63
C PHE A 311 -2.89 -4.54 -16.08
N PRO A 312 -2.35 -3.84 -17.09
CA PRO A 312 -2.50 -4.25 -18.49
C PRO A 312 -1.70 -5.55 -18.75
N ASN A 313 -2.12 -6.31 -19.76
CA ASN A 313 -1.50 -7.61 -20.04
C ASN A 313 0.00 -7.53 -20.40
N ASP A 314 0.43 -6.36 -20.87
CA ASP A 314 1.81 -6.07 -21.28
C ASP A 314 2.54 -5.08 -20.34
N TRP A 315 2.07 -4.97 -19.10
CA TRP A 315 2.56 -4.02 -18.09
C TRP A 315 4.08 -4.05 -17.85
N HIS A 316 4.73 -5.14 -18.22
CA HIS A 316 6.16 -5.38 -17.99
C HIS A 316 7.02 -5.20 -19.24
N LYS A 317 6.44 -4.80 -20.37
CA LYS A 317 7.15 -4.42 -21.59
C LYS A 317 7.52 -2.93 -21.52
#